data_b1c35a331b7ba25b6a776bad8f4903d4
#
_entry.id   b1c35a331b7ba25b6a776bad8f4903d4
#
_cell.length_a   1.000
_cell.length_b   1.000
_cell.length_c   1.000
_cell.angle_alpha   90.00
_cell.angle_beta   90.00
_cell.angle_gamma   90.00
#
_symmetry.space_group_name_H-M   'P 1'
#
loop_
_entity.id
_entity.type
_entity.pdbx_description
1 polymer ?
#
loop_
_entity_poly.entity_id
_entity_poly.type
_entity_poly.pdbx_seq_one_letter_code
_entity_poly.pdbx_strand_id
1 'polypeptide(L)'
;MSRKKVQHVGKILFSILSVLLGFLGILLFTSSRWMLATWAHLDMEELVYHLKAPLEGTSKDVLWSYVWSCGMISFAVLAILIALFIILRHRKKVEIILGCICIALGIALSSYSLYNVWTTLDIDTYLHIQNSYSTLIEDNYVNPSQTTITFPEKKRNLIYIYLESMESTYSDKKDGGAYDHNFIPALTNLALDNINFSNSDKLGGAYPTTGTTWTMGCLLYTSDA
;
A
#
# COMPACT_ATOMS: atom_id res chain seq x y z
N MET A 1 -5.11 -20.18 46.33
CA MET A 1 -6.27 -19.97 45.45
C MET A 1 -6.93 -21.34 45.17
N SER A 2 -8.26 -21.52 45.35
CA SER A 2 -8.93 -22.84 45.19
C SER A 2 -8.81 -23.33 43.73
N ARG A 3 -8.51 -24.62 43.52
CA ARG A 3 -8.38 -25.30 42.23
C ARG A 3 -9.57 -24.99 41.28
N LYS A 4 -10.78 -24.88 41.81
CA LYS A 4 -12.00 -24.50 41.09
C LYS A 4 -11.94 -23.06 40.55
N LYS A 5 -11.35 -22.13 41.29
CA LYS A 5 -11.22 -20.72 40.91
C LYS A 5 -10.20 -20.55 39.75
N VAL A 6 -9.11 -21.34 39.78
CA VAL A 6 -8.11 -21.39 38.71
C VAL A 6 -8.71 -21.93 37.41
N GLN A 7 -9.46 -23.01 37.47
CA GLN A 7 -10.13 -23.60 36.30
C GLN A 7 -11.17 -22.66 35.70
N HIS A 8 -11.89 -21.90 36.51
CA HIS A 8 -12.89 -20.94 36.03
C HIS A 8 -12.20 -19.77 35.31
N VAL A 9 -11.14 -19.22 35.87
CA VAL A 9 -10.34 -18.16 35.24
C VAL A 9 -9.72 -18.64 33.93
N GLY A 10 -9.12 -19.82 33.89
CA GLY A 10 -8.55 -20.41 32.69
C GLY A 10 -9.57 -20.57 31.54
N LYS A 11 -10.80 -20.96 31.88
CA LYS A 11 -11.90 -21.07 30.92
C LYS A 11 -12.27 -19.70 30.31
N ILE A 12 -12.41 -18.67 31.15
CA ILE A 12 -12.72 -17.30 30.68
C ILE A 12 -11.61 -16.78 29.76
N LEU A 13 -10.36 -16.95 30.17
CA LEU A 13 -9.22 -16.52 29.35
C LEU A 13 -9.18 -17.23 28.00
N PHE A 14 -9.46 -18.55 27.97
CA PHE A 14 -9.54 -19.30 26.72
C PHE A 14 -10.66 -18.77 25.81
N SER A 15 -11.85 -18.49 26.34
CA SER A 15 -12.97 -17.96 25.55
C SER A 15 -12.65 -16.57 25.00
N ILE A 16 -12.06 -15.70 25.82
CA ILE A 16 -11.63 -14.36 25.38
C ILE A 16 -10.58 -14.47 24.26
N LEU A 17 -9.56 -15.31 24.45
CA LEU A 17 -8.51 -15.51 23.44
C LEU A 17 -9.08 -16.02 22.12
N SER A 18 -10.03 -17.00 22.21
CA SER A 18 -10.68 -17.56 21.03
C SER A 18 -11.47 -16.51 20.24
N VAL A 19 -12.24 -15.68 20.94
CA VAL A 19 -13.02 -14.59 20.32
C VAL A 19 -12.09 -13.54 19.70
N LEU A 20 -11.02 -13.15 20.41
CA LEU A 20 -10.06 -12.15 19.92
C LEU A 20 -9.32 -12.63 18.67
N LEU A 21 -8.83 -13.88 18.67
CA LEU A 21 -8.14 -14.42 17.50
C LEU A 21 -9.09 -14.62 16.31
N GLY A 22 -10.31 -15.07 16.54
CA GLY A 22 -11.33 -15.14 15.49
C GLY A 22 -11.67 -13.78 14.89
N PHE A 23 -11.86 -12.77 15.74
CA PHE A 23 -12.10 -11.39 15.31
C PHE A 23 -10.92 -10.79 14.52
N LEU A 24 -9.69 -10.91 15.05
CA LEU A 24 -8.49 -10.43 14.38
C LEU A 24 -8.26 -11.10 13.02
N GLY A 25 -8.51 -12.41 12.93
CA GLY A 25 -8.40 -13.14 11.68
C GLY A 25 -9.34 -12.59 10.60
N ILE A 26 -10.60 -12.35 10.94
CA ILE A 26 -11.60 -11.77 10.02
C ILE A 26 -11.23 -10.32 9.67
N LEU A 27 -10.84 -9.52 10.67
CA LEU A 27 -10.48 -8.13 10.43
C LEU A 27 -9.28 -8.01 9.49
N LEU A 28 -8.21 -8.78 9.71
CA LEU A 28 -7.04 -8.80 8.84
C LEU A 28 -7.39 -9.31 7.44
N PHE A 29 -8.22 -10.34 7.33
CA PHE A 29 -8.63 -10.90 6.05
C PHE A 29 -9.46 -9.90 5.23
N THR A 30 -10.44 -9.25 5.84
CA THR A 30 -11.28 -8.26 5.13
C THR A 30 -10.47 -7.01 4.79
N SER A 31 -9.60 -6.54 5.71
CA SER A 31 -8.76 -5.36 5.50
C SER A 31 -7.74 -5.56 4.39
N SER A 32 -7.03 -6.70 4.37
CA SER A 32 -6.06 -6.99 3.31
C SER A 32 -6.72 -7.08 1.94
N ARG A 33 -7.87 -7.75 1.84
CA ARG A 33 -8.63 -7.82 0.59
C ARG A 33 -9.15 -6.46 0.13
N TRP A 34 -9.67 -5.66 1.05
CA TRP A 34 -10.14 -4.32 0.73
C TRP A 34 -8.99 -3.43 0.25
N MET A 35 -7.86 -3.45 0.94
CA MET A 35 -6.67 -2.69 0.57
C MET A 35 -6.20 -3.03 -0.85
N LEU A 36 -5.97 -4.31 -1.14
CA LEU A 36 -5.50 -4.76 -2.44
C LEU A 36 -6.53 -4.58 -3.58
N ALA A 37 -7.83 -4.50 -3.25
CA ALA A 37 -8.87 -4.21 -4.23
C ALA A 37 -9.06 -2.71 -4.48
N THR A 38 -8.77 -1.87 -3.49
CA THR A 38 -8.91 -0.41 -3.59
C THR A 38 -7.74 0.21 -4.35
N TRP A 39 -6.52 -0.31 -4.13
CA TRP A 39 -5.30 0.16 -4.78
C TRP A 39 -4.66 -0.99 -5.57
N ALA A 40 -4.96 -1.03 -6.88
CA ALA A 40 -4.55 -2.14 -7.77
C ALA A 40 -3.02 -2.27 -7.95
N HIS A 41 -2.27 -1.20 -7.74
CA HIS A 41 -0.82 -1.12 -7.93
C HIS A 41 -0.11 -0.55 -6.70
N LEU A 42 -0.68 -0.82 -5.50
CA LEU A 42 -0.06 -0.41 -4.24
C LEU A 42 1.30 -1.10 -4.09
N ASP A 43 2.35 -0.34 -3.89
CA ASP A 43 3.66 -0.83 -3.49
C ASP A 43 3.94 -0.64 -1.99
N MET A 44 5.02 -1.24 -1.49
CA MET A 44 5.33 -1.20 -0.06
C MET A 44 5.73 0.21 0.41
N GLU A 45 6.36 1.01 -0.44
CA GLU A 45 6.78 2.37 -0.10
C GLU A 45 5.57 3.29 0.06
N GLU A 46 4.59 3.17 -0.83
CA GLU A 46 3.33 3.90 -0.77
C GLU A 46 2.53 3.53 0.49
N LEU A 47 2.47 2.23 0.81
CA LEU A 47 1.84 1.77 2.04
C LEU A 47 2.51 2.37 3.29
N VAL A 48 3.85 2.33 3.37
CA VAL A 48 4.61 2.91 4.49
C VAL A 48 4.37 4.41 4.59
N TYR A 49 4.31 5.10 3.46
CA TYR A 49 3.98 6.51 3.43
C TYR A 49 2.60 6.78 4.02
N HIS A 50 1.56 6.08 3.53
CA HIS A 50 0.19 6.24 4.04
C HIS A 50 0.03 5.90 5.53
N LEU A 51 0.83 4.98 6.05
CA LEU A 51 0.84 4.68 7.49
C LEU A 51 1.50 5.79 8.34
N LYS A 52 2.39 6.57 7.75
CA LYS A 52 3.08 7.69 8.42
C LYS A 52 2.38 9.03 8.19
N ALA A 53 1.67 9.19 7.09
CA ALA A 53 0.95 10.43 6.78
C ALA A 53 -0.28 10.60 7.68
N PRO A 54 -0.61 11.85 8.06
CA PRO A 54 -1.85 12.13 8.76
C PRO A 54 -3.05 11.80 7.87
N LEU A 55 -4.16 11.39 8.48
CA LEU A 55 -5.42 11.11 7.76
C LEU A 55 -6.11 12.38 7.22
N GLU A 56 -5.56 13.55 7.50
CA GLU A 56 -6.05 14.83 6.98
C GLU A 56 -5.96 14.86 5.46
N GLY A 57 -7.08 15.15 4.82
CA GLY A 57 -7.18 15.13 3.35
C GLY A 57 -7.62 13.81 2.73
N THR A 58 -7.68 12.73 3.50
CA THR A 58 -8.23 11.46 3.01
C THR A 58 -9.71 11.61 2.66
N SER A 59 -10.12 11.13 1.49
CA SER A 59 -11.53 11.13 1.06
C SER A 59 -12.41 10.39 2.06
N LYS A 60 -13.51 11.03 2.47
CA LYS A 60 -14.50 10.41 3.35
C LYS A 60 -15.09 9.12 2.75
N ASP A 61 -15.19 9.04 1.44
CA ASP A 61 -15.74 7.87 0.74
C ASP A 61 -14.83 6.65 0.93
N VAL A 62 -13.51 6.82 0.91
CA VAL A 62 -12.53 5.76 1.18
C VAL A 62 -12.67 5.28 2.63
N LEU A 63 -12.78 6.19 3.60
CA LEU A 63 -12.96 5.84 5.00
C LEU A 63 -14.29 5.10 5.23
N TRP A 64 -15.38 5.56 4.64
CA TRP A 64 -16.67 4.88 4.73
C TRP A 64 -16.66 3.52 4.03
N SER A 65 -16.02 3.42 2.88
CA SER A 65 -15.83 2.13 2.19
C SER A 65 -15.13 1.10 3.09
N TYR A 66 -14.06 1.50 3.79
CA TYR A 66 -13.39 0.64 4.75
C TYR A 66 -14.30 0.22 5.91
N VAL A 67 -14.99 1.19 6.51
CA VAL A 67 -15.90 0.91 7.64
C VAL A 67 -16.99 -0.09 7.24
N TRP A 68 -17.60 0.09 6.08
CA TRP A 68 -18.66 -0.82 5.60
C TRP A 68 -18.12 -2.18 5.16
N SER A 69 -17.02 -2.21 4.42
CA SER A 69 -16.50 -3.47 3.85
C SER A 69 -15.74 -4.32 4.86
N CYS A 70 -15.07 -3.70 5.83
CA CYS A 70 -14.23 -4.39 6.81
C CYS A 70 -14.79 -4.29 8.23
N GLY A 71 -15.08 -3.08 8.69
CA GLY A 71 -15.52 -2.82 10.05
C GLY A 71 -16.83 -3.51 10.37
N MET A 72 -17.88 -3.24 9.62
CA MET A 72 -19.22 -3.80 9.88
C MET A 72 -19.23 -5.32 9.86
N ILE A 73 -18.54 -5.94 8.91
CA ILE A 73 -18.45 -7.40 8.82
C ILE A 73 -17.72 -7.96 10.04
N SER A 74 -16.58 -7.39 10.40
CA SER A 74 -15.75 -7.86 11.52
C SER A 74 -16.47 -7.68 12.85
N PHE A 75 -17.14 -6.55 13.07
CA PHE A 75 -17.94 -6.33 14.29
C PHE A 75 -19.20 -7.21 14.37
N ALA A 76 -19.85 -7.50 13.25
CA ALA A 76 -20.95 -8.44 13.21
C ALA A 76 -20.49 -9.85 13.61
N VAL A 77 -19.35 -10.30 13.07
CA VAL A 77 -18.77 -11.60 13.46
C VAL A 77 -18.38 -11.60 14.94
N LEU A 78 -17.78 -10.53 15.44
CA LEU A 78 -17.44 -10.38 16.85
C LEU A 78 -18.69 -10.53 17.75
N ALA A 79 -19.78 -9.83 17.41
CA ALA A 79 -21.02 -9.90 18.14
C ALA A 79 -21.62 -11.33 18.15
N ILE A 80 -21.58 -11.99 16.99
CA ILE A 80 -22.05 -13.39 16.85
C ILE A 80 -21.18 -14.33 17.70
N LEU A 81 -19.86 -14.20 17.67
CA LEU A 81 -18.95 -15.02 18.47
C LEU A 81 -19.20 -14.82 19.96
N ILE A 82 -19.31 -13.59 20.43
CA ILE A 82 -19.63 -13.29 21.84
C ILE A 82 -20.96 -13.93 22.24
N ALA A 83 -22.00 -13.77 21.43
CA ALA A 83 -23.31 -14.36 21.69
C ALA A 83 -23.24 -15.91 21.77
N LEU A 84 -22.53 -16.55 20.84
CA LEU A 84 -22.34 -18.01 20.85
C LEU A 84 -21.61 -18.49 22.10
N PHE A 85 -20.55 -17.83 22.53
CA PHE A 85 -19.82 -18.19 23.76
C PHE A 85 -20.70 -18.01 25.01
N ILE A 86 -21.52 -16.94 25.06
CA ILE A 86 -22.48 -16.72 26.16
C ILE A 86 -23.55 -17.84 26.21
N ILE A 87 -24.13 -18.20 25.06
CA ILE A 87 -25.18 -19.22 24.96
C ILE A 87 -24.59 -20.59 25.32
N LEU A 88 -23.41 -20.92 24.81
CA LEU A 88 -22.78 -22.22 24.95
C LEU A 88 -21.96 -22.40 26.23
N ARG A 89 -21.88 -21.37 27.11
CA ARG A 89 -21.07 -21.39 28.35
C ARG A 89 -21.36 -22.56 29.30
N HIS A 90 -22.57 -23.15 29.23
CA HIS A 90 -22.97 -24.28 30.04
C HIS A 90 -22.62 -25.63 29.40
N ARG A 91 -22.27 -25.68 28.12
CA ARG A 91 -21.91 -26.88 27.35
C ARG A 91 -20.41 -26.97 27.13
N LYS A 92 -19.65 -27.31 28.20
CA LYS A 92 -18.17 -27.27 28.22
C LYS A 92 -17.48 -27.86 26.98
N LYS A 93 -17.94 -29.04 26.50
CA LYS A 93 -17.33 -29.71 25.34
C LYS A 93 -17.52 -28.88 24.06
N VAL A 94 -18.73 -28.36 23.85
CA VAL A 94 -19.06 -27.56 22.64
C VAL A 94 -18.31 -26.23 22.64
N GLU A 95 -18.22 -25.57 23.80
CA GLU A 95 -17.49 -24.32 23.96
C GLU A 95 -16.00 -24.50 23.67
N ILE A 96 -15.37 -25.59 24.13
CA ILE A 96 -13.96 -25.86 23.81
C ILE A 96 -13.77 -26.13 22.32
N ILE A 97 -14.64 -26.93 21.70
CA ILE A 97 -14.59 -27.23 20.27
C ILE A 97 -14.73 -25.92 19.45
N LEU A 98 -15.73 -25.10 19.80
CA LEU A 98 -15.92 -23.78 19.15
C LEU A 98 -14.68 -22.92 19.32
N GLY A 99 -14.11 -22.85 20.53
CA GLY A 99 -12.89 -22.07 20.79
C GLY A 99 -11.70 -22.54 19.96
N CYS A 100 -11.47 -23.85 19.86
CA CYS A 100 -10.40 -24.39 19.01
C CYS A 100 -10.62 -24.06 17.52
N ILE A 101 -11.86 -24.14 17.04
CA ILE A 101 -12.20 -23.76 15.66
C ILE A 101 -11.94 -22.27 15.43
N CYS A 102 -12.38 -21.39 16.34
CA CYS A 102 -12.14 -19.95 16.23
C CYS A 102 -10.64 -19.61 16.21
N ILE A 103 -9.84 -20.25 17.07
CA ILE A 103 -8.38 -20.07 17.09
C ILE A 103 -7.76 -20.54 15.77
N ALA A 104 -8.10 -21.75 15.33
CA ALA A 104 -7.54 -22.33 14.11
C ALA A 104 -7.89 -21.49 12.87
N LEU A 105 -9.15 -21.09 12.72
CA LEU A 105 -9.59 -20.22 11.62
C LEU A 105 -8.99 -18.83 11.72
N GLY A 106 -8.92 -18.24 12.92
CA GLY A 106 -8.30 -16.95 13.15
C GLY A 106 -6.82 -16.92 12.74
N ILE A 107 -6.06 -17.94 13.14
CA ILE A 107 -4.66 -18.09 12.74
C ILE A 107 -4.55 -18.32 11.23
N ALA A 108 -5.36 -19.20 10.66
CA ALA A 108 -5.33 -19.49 9.22
C ALA A 108 -5.63 -18.25 8.37
N LEU A 109 -6.67 -17.49 8.70
CA LEU A 109 -7.03 -16.26 8.00
C LEU A 109 -5.96 -15.17 8.15
N SER A 110 -5.40 -15.00 9.35
CA SER A 110 -4.31 -14.06 9.58
C SER A 110 -3.07 -14.43 8.79
N SER A 111 -2.66 -15.69 8.80
CA SER A 111 -1.49 -16.17 8.06
C SER A 111 -1.68 -16.03 6.56
N TYR A 112 -2.86 -16.36 6.04
CA TYR A 112 -3.19 -16.17 4.63
C TYR A 112 -3.14 -14.69 4.24
N SER A 113 -3.70 -13.80 5.06
CA SER A 113 -3.71 -12.37 4.78
C SER A 113 -2.31 -11.79 4.77
N LEU A 114 -1.49 -12.15 5.76
CA LEU A 114 -0.09 -11.72 5.84
C LEU A 114 0.72 -12.24 4.65
N TYR A 115 0.55 -13.51 4.29
CA TYR A 115 1.22 -14.10 3.12
C TYR A 115 0.81 -13.38 1.83
N ASN A 116 -0.48 -13.13 1.63
CA ASN A 116 -0.99 -12.47 0.44
C ASN A 116 -0.48 -11.01 0.33
N VAL A 117 -0.49 -10.27 1.43
CA VAL A 117 0.09 -8.91 1.47
C VAL A 117 1.59 -8.95 1.21
N TRP A 118 2.32 -9.89 1.83
CA TRP A 118 3.75 -10.06 1.66
C TRP A 118 4.14 -10.26 0.20
N THR A 119 3.44 -11.18 -0.48
CA THR A 119 3.74 -11.51 -1.88
C THR A 119 3.25 -10.45 -2.87
N THR A 120 2.12 -9.80 -2.60
CA THR A 120 1.56 -8.80 -3.52
C THR A 120 2.31 -7.47 -3.46
N LEU A 121 2.78 -7.07 -2.28
CA LEU A 121 3.58 -5.84 -2.10
C LEU A 121 5.09 -6.07 -2.28
N ASP A 122 5.50 -7.28 -2.64
CA ASP A 122 6.91 -7.67 -2.82
C ASP A 122 7.82 -7.17 -1.68
N ILE A 123 7.41 -7.51 -0.43
CA ILE A 123 8.10 -7.04 0.77
C ILE A 123 9.57 -7.50 0.81
N ASP A 124 9.88 -8.66 0.24
CA ASP A 124 11.27 -9.16 0.16
C ASP A 124 12.16 -8.20 -0.63
N THR A 125 11.71 -7.77 -1.80
CA THR A 125 12.43 -6.79 -2.63
C THR A 125 12.54 -5.45 -1.91
N TYR A 126 11.47 -4.97 -1.28
CA TYR A 126 11.50 -3.74 -0.49
C TYR A 126 12.54 -3.81 0.63
N LEU A 127 12.56 -4.88 1.42
CA LEU A 127 13.53 -5.05 2.51
C LEU A 127 14.97 -5.19 1.98
N HIS A 128 15.15 -5.83 0.82
CA HIS A 128 16.45 -5.95 0.18
C HIS A 128 16.98 -4.57 -0.25
N ILE A 129 16.13 -3.77 -0.90
CA ILE A 129 16.48 -2.40 -1.34
C ILE A 129 16.82 -1.53 -0.12
N GLN A 130 16.01 -1.57 0.95
CA GLN A 130 16.25 -0.79 2.16
C GLN A 130 17.58 -1.16 2.88
N ASN A 131 18.03 -2.39 2.73
CA ASN A 131 19.30 -2.88 3.32
C ASN A 131 20.48 -2.84 2.34
N SER A 132 20.25 -2.50 1.06
CA SER A 132 21.31 -2.38 0.08
C SER A 132 21.94 -0.98 0.13
N TYR A 133 23.26 -0.94 0.20
CA TYR A 133 24.00 0.32 0.09
C TYR A 133 24.34 0.54 -1.39
N SER A 134 24.00 1.70 -1.91
CA SER A 134 24.36 2.12 -3.27
C SER A 134 25.41 3.22 -3.18
N THR A 135 26.53 3.05 -3.85
CA THR A 135 27.59 4.07 -3.98
C THR A 135 27.36 5.00 -5.19
N LEU A 136 26.20 4.89 -5.86
CA LEU A 136 25.92 5.61 -7.10
C LEU A 136 26.09 7.12 -6.93
N ILE A 137 25.65 7.67 -5.82
CA ILE A 137 25.77 9.11 -5.54
C ILE A 137 27.21 9.46 -5.25
N GLU A 138 27.88 8.72 -4.37
CA GLU A 138 29.28 8.96 -3.98
C GLU A 138 30.22 8.84 -5.18
N ASP A 139 30.02 7.83 -6.03
CA ASP A 139 30.86 7.57 -7.20
C ASP A 139 30.66 8.59 -8.33
N ASN A 140 29.47 9.18 -8.44
CA ASN A 140 29.10 10.08 -9.55
C ASN A 140 28.83 11.52 -9.10
N TYR A 141 28.90 11.83 -7.82
CA TYR A 141 28.65 13.16 -7.31
C TYR A 141 29.75 14.15 -7.75
N VAL A 142 29.31 15.19 -8.46
CA VAL A 142 30.19 16.29 -8.85
C VAL A 142 29.86 17.50 -7.99
N ASN A 143 30.81 17.92 -7.14
CA ASN A 143 30.62 19.06 -6.27
C ASN A 143 30.48 20.35 -7.08
N PRO A 144 29.34 21.05 -7.07
CA PRO A 144 29.12 22.25 -7.88
C PRO A 144 30.11 23.40 -7.55
N SER A 145 30.58 23.49 -6.31
CA SER A 145 31.53 24.52 -5.88
C SER A 145 32.95 24.30 -6.43
N GLN A 146 33.26 23.08 -6.90
CA GLN A 146 34.55 22.72 -7.50
C GLN A 146 34.47 22.59 -9.01
N THR A 147 33.30 22.84 -9.62
CA THR A 147 33.06 22.69 -11.04
C THR A 147 33.00 24.05 -11.69
N THR A 148 33.77 24.22 -12.77
CA THR A 148 33.68 25.42 -13.59
C THR A 148 32.42 25.36 -14.46
N ILE A 149 31.45 26.18 -14.15
CA ILE A 149 30.20 26.26 -14.92
C ILE A 149 30.38 27.36 -15.99
N THR A 150 30.30 26.97 -17.26
CA THR A 150 30.35 27.93 -18.39
C THR A 150 28.95 28.19 -18.87
N PHE A 151 28.50 29.44 -18.77
CA PHE A 151 27.21 29.86 -19.29
C PHE A 151 27.33 30.36 -20.71
N PRO A 152 26.31 30.15 -21.57
CA PRO A 152 26.30 30.81 -22.89
C PRO A 152 26.19 32.34 -22.74
N GLU A 153 26.71 33.09 -23.74
CA GLU A 153 26.63 34.56 -23.75
C GLU A 153 25.18 35.06 -23.55
N LYS A 154 24.23 34.39 -24.20
CA LYS A 154 22.80 34.66 -24.02
C LYS A 154 22.23 33.64 -23.06
N LYS A 155 21.92 34.07 -21.85
CA LYS A 155 21.26 33.23 -20.84
C LYS A 155 19.89 32.79 -21.33
N ARG A 156 19.52 31.53 -21.02
CA ARG A 156 18.21 30.94 -21.30
C ARG A 156 17.41 30.80 -20.01
N ASN A 157 16.10 30.87 -20.14
CA ASN A 157 15.21 30.55 -19.05
C ASN A 157 14.95 29.05 -19.06
N LEU A 158 14.92 28.45 -17.87
CA LEU A 158 14.48 27.06 -17.67
C LEU A 158 13.05 27.09 -17.11
N ILE A 159 12.14 26.44 -17.83
CA ILE A 159 10.74 26.34 -17.41
C ILE A 159 10.46 24.86 -17.14
N TYR A 160 10.11 24.55 -15.88
CA TYR A 160 9.63 23.25 -15.50
C TYR A 160 8.10 23.24 -15.47
N ILE A 161 7.48 22.29 -16.16
CA ILE A 161 6.03 22.09 -16.16
C ILE A 161 5.78 20.70 -15.62
N TYR A 162 5.16 20.62 -14.44
CA TYR A 162 4.75 19.37 -13.82
C TYR A 162 3.28 19.09 -14.16
N LEU A 163 3.04 17.98 -14.83
CA LEU A 163 1.70 17.55 -15.23
C LEU A 163 1.24 16.45 -14.25
N GLU A 164 0.66 16.89 -13.14
CA GLU A 164 0.14 15.98 -12.11
C GLU A 164 -0.94 15.06 -12.68
N SER A 165 -0.85 13.77 -12.37
CA SER A 165 -1.79 12.73 -12.82
C SER A 165 -1.96 12.61 -14.34
N MET A 166 -1.00 13.11 -15.11
CA MET A 166 -1.01 12.97 -16.57
C MET A 166 -0.45 11.60 -16.95
N GLU A 167 -1.19 10.87 -17.78
CA GLU A 167 -0.81 9.55 -18.25
C GLU A 167 -0.56 9.55 -19.76
N SER A 168 0.43 8.79 -20.20
CA SER A 168 0.67 8.48 -21.62
C SER A 168 -0.51 7.75 -22.27
N THR A 169 -1.37 7.12 -21.46
CA THR A 169 -2.63 6.48 -21.85
C THR A 169 -3.51 7.36 -22.74
N TYR A 170 -3.48 8.69 -22.55
CA TYR A 170 -4.27 9.65 -23.33
C TYR A 170 -3.76 9.90 -24.76
N SER A 171 -2.61 9.38 -25.13
CA SER A 171 -2.17 9.33 -26.53
C SER A 171 -2.86 8.20 -27.28
N ASP A 172 -2.69 8.13 -28.60
CA ASP A 172 -3.22 7.03 -29.37
C ASP A 172 -2.33 5.77 -29.32
N LYS A 173 -2.89 4.64 -29.74
CA LYS A 173 -2.21 3.34 -29.76
C LYS A 173 -0.94 3.32 -30.61
N LYS A 174 -0.87 4.15 -31.65
CA LYS A 174 0.30 4.26 -32.49
C LYS A 174 1.48 4.84 -31.72
N ASP A 175 1.21 5.85 -30.88
CA ASP A 175 2.20 6.57 -30.08
C ASP A 175 2.34 6.02 -28.65
N GLY A 176 1.80 4.82 -28.39
CA GLY A 176 1.99 4.11 -27.10
C GLY A 176 0.88 4.32 -26.08
N GLY A 177 -0.21 5.02 -26.44
CA GLY A 177 -1.39 5.20 -25.60
C GLY A 177 -2.39 4.05 -25.69
N ALA A 178 -3.58 4.25 -25.13
CA ALA A 178 -4.63 3.24 -25.06
C ALA A 178 -5.82 3.51 -25.98
N TYR A 179 -5.93 4.70 -26.55
CA TYR A 179 -7.08 5.13 -27.34
C TYR A 179 -6.82 5.03 -28.85
N ASP A 180 -7.89 5.01 -29.63
CA ASP A 180 -7.80 5.11 -31.09
C ASP A 180 -7.62 6.56 -31.58
N HIS A 181 -7.76 7.53 -30.67
CA HIS A 181 -7.61 8.96 -30.92
C HIS A 181 -6.69 9.58 -29.87
N ASN A 182 -5.81 10.46 -30.30
CA ASN A 182 -4.90 11.18 -29.41
C ASN A 182 -5.60 12.38 -28.77
N PHE A 183 -5.77 12.33 -27.44
CA PHE A 183 -6.35 13.43 -26.67
C PHE A 183 -5.34 14.49 -26.21
N ILE A 184 -4.02 14.21 -26.38
CA ILE A 184 -2.91 15.08 -25.97
C ILE A 184 -1.95 15.36 -27.12
N PRO A 185 -2.44 15.79 -28.32
CA PRO A 185 -1.60 15.89 -29.51
C PRO A 185 -0.45 16.90 -29.34
N ALA A 186 -0.64 17.96 -28.58
CA ALA A 186 0.42 18.95 -28.34
C ALA A 186 1.60 18.34 -27.54
N LEU A 187 1.34 17.53 -26.53
CA LEU A 187 2.39 16.85 -25.77
C LEU A 187 3.05 15.75 -26.59
N THR A 188 2.28 15.03 -27.39
CA THR A 188 2.80 14.01 -28.31
C THR A 188 3.77 14.63 -29.32
N ASN A 189 3.40 15.76 -29.93
CA ASN A 189 4.28 16.49 -30.86
C ASN A 189 5.55 17.01 -30.17
N LEU A 190 5.44 17.53 -28.94
CA LEU A 190 6.62 17.93 -28.17
C LEU A 190 7.58 16.76 -27.92
N ALA A 191 7.05 15.57 -27.65
CA ALA A 191 7.85 14.37 -27.44
C ALA A 191 8.49 13.85 -28.75
N LEU A 192 7.81 14.01 -29.90
CA LEU A 192 8.35 13.66 -31.22
C LEU A 192 9.45 14.62 -31.67
N ASP A 193 9.29 15.91 -31.44
CA ASP A 193 10.17 16.96 -31.93
C ASP A 193 11.37 17.24 -31.02
N ASN A 194 11.39 16.68 -29.80
CA ASN A 194 12.38 16.96 -28.77
C ASN A 194 12.92 15.68 -28.12
N ILE A 195 13.75 15.83 -27.08
CA ILE A 195 14.28 14.71 -26.31
C ILE A 195 13.15 14.10 -25.47
N ASN A 196 12.90 12.82 -25.68
CA ASN A 196 11.92 12.05 -24.95
C ASN A 196 12.62 10.96 -24.12
N PHE A 197 12.32 10.89 -22.82
CA PHE A 197 12.93 9.97 -21.86
C PHE A 197 11.98 8.80 -21.52
N SER A 198 11.26 8.26 -22.50
CA SER A 198 10.32 7.15 -22.27
C SER A 198 10.97 5.82 -21.89
N ASN A 199 12.28 5.69 -22.10
CA ASN A 199 13.05 4.46 -21.91
C ASN A 199 12.50 3.25 -22.72
N SER A 200 11.83 3.54 -23.85
CA SER A 200 11.27 2.55 -24.77
C SER A 200 11.24 3.10 -26.18
N ASP A 201 10.82 2.26 -27.14
CA ASP A 201 10.60 2.63 -28.55
C ASP A 201 9.27 3.40 -28.75
N LYS A 202 8.50 3.61 -27.70
CA LYS A 202 7.24 4.34 -27.71
C LYS A 202 7.38 5.72 -27.11
N LEU A 203 6.55 6.65 -27.58
CA LEU A 203 6.40 7.94 -26.95
C LEU A 203 5.63 7.79 -25.64
N GLY A 204 5.98 8.61 -24.70
CA GLY A 204 5.24 8.73 -23.45
C GLY A 204 5.84 8.00 -22.27
N GLY A 205 5.58 8.58 -21.14
CA GLY A 205 5.97 8.12 -19.82
C GLY A 205 7.47 8.20 -19.52
N ALA A 206 7.84 8.84 -18.44
CA ALA A 206 9.13 8.58 -17.83
C ALA A 206 9.08 7.18 -17.20
N TYR A 207 10.17 6.44 -17.25
CA TYR A 207 10.28 5.21 -16.49
C TYR A 207 10.20 5.56 -15.00
N PRO A 208 9.25 5.02 -14.24
CA PRO A 208 9.18 5.31 -12.82
C PRO A 208 10.45 4.79 -12.15
N THR A 209 11.07 5.61 -11.34
CA THR A 209 12.08 5.15 -10.40
C THR A 209 11.43 4.16 -9.44
N THR A 210 12.20 3.19 -8.94
CA THR A 210 11.74 2.30 -7.88
C THR A 210 11.26 3.15 -6.70
N GLY A 211 10.01 3.02 -6.37
CA GLY A 211 9.37 3.81 -5.34
C GLY A 211 8.12 4.50 -5.86
N THR A 212 7.76 5.56 -5.22
CA THR A 212 6.53 6.30 -5.52
C THR A 212 6.67 7.14 -6.78
N THR A 213 5.68 7.08 -7.67
CA THR A 213 5.50 8.01 -8.80
C THR A 213 4.83 9.32 -8.37
N TRP A 214 4.59 9.49 -7.11
CA TRP A 214 3.90 10.62 -6.53
C TRP A 214 4.77 11.87 -6.52
N THR A 215 4.27 12.95 -7.12
CA THR A 215 5.01 14.20 -7.38
C THR A 215 5.62 14.82 -6.12
N MET A 216 4.88 14.85 -5.01
CA MET A 216 5.37 15.36 -3.73
C MET A 216 6.53 14.53 -3.18
N GLY A 217 6.46 13.20 -3.27
CA GLY A 217 7.51 12.31 -2.77
C GLY A 217 8.76 12.30 -3.65
N CYS A 218 8.60 12.31 -4.97
CA CYS A 218 9.74 12.22 -5.89
C CYS A 218 10.42 13.54 -6.17
N LEU A 219 9.69 14.65 -6.27
CA LEU A 219 10.22 15.90 -6.76
C LEU A 219 10.43 16.96 -5.69
N LEU A 220 9.52 17.09 -4.72
CA LEU A 220 9.60 18.13 -3.72
C LEU A 220 10.46 17.72 -2.51
N TYR A 221 10.41 16.47 -2.09
CA TYR A 221 11.23 16.00 -0.96
C TYR A 221 12.68 15.71 -1.34
N THR A 222 12.96 15.42 -2.61
CA THR A 222 14.34 15.14 -3.07
C THR A 222 15.05 16.40 -3.59
N SER A 223 14.31 17.46 -3.93
CA SER A 223 14.90 18.73 -4.43
C SER A 223 15.22 19.72 -3.32
N ASP A 224 14.80 19.47 -2.09
CA ASP A 224 14.99 20.37 -0.93
C ASP A 224 16.24 20.00 -0.09
N ALA A 225 17.13 19.23 -0.68
CA ALA A 225 18.40 18.86 -0.05
C ALA A 225 19.48 19.92 -0.23
#